data_c8c82183b3931b4969550043a281ca19
#
_entry.id   c8c82183b3931b4969550043a281ca19
#
_cell.length_a   1.000
_cell.length_b   1.000
_cell.length_c   1.000
_cell.angle_alpha   90.00
_cell.angle_beta   90.00
_cell.angle_gamma   90.00
#
_symmetry.space_group_name_H-M   'P 1'
#
loop_
_entity.id
_entity.type
_entity.pdbx_description
1 polymer ?
#
loop_
_entity_poly.entity_id
_entity_poly.type
_entity_poly.pdbx_seq_one_letter_code
_entity_poly.pdbx_strand_id
1 'polypeptide(L)'
;MDITTRTKIDAIWQGMWDNGMADAKTNITQITYLLFIKMLDDAQIKKEANANAFGVKIKNPTFPEGTFAEDKDEDGNVIDVVAYEDLRWHNFVHFSTEKMYHIVKDFVFKFIREMHNGENNAFSRFMTDAKLDIPSGKILEKVIRGLDDDELNLDNKEIMGDVYEYLLAKLSVNGTNGQFRTPRHIINMMVQLMQPKLGEKICDPAMGSAGFLMESAKYIAENQKGELNNKESRYAFNNEMFYGNETDPDMLRIGTMNMTLHDVSNPQIYYKNSLTDDNKDEFKYDLILANPPFSGSLDANDLAKSLKDICPSKSTELLFIALFLRSLKIGGRCASIVPVGVVNNTNEKAYTIIRKELVENQRLRAIIYMPSGVFKPYSGVQTAIIIFDKTENGGTDKVWLYNMEADGFSLDDKRNEVKSNDVPDIIERFQNLDKEESRTPYEKSFFITKQDIVDNNYVLSLNKYQKKEIVKKEYRPTAEILKSINDLEVKFNELIGEISKGTK
;
A
#
# COMPACT_ATOMS: atom_id res chain seq x y z
N MET A 1 -9.02 -1.91 -14.80
CA MET A 1 -9.39 -3.34 -15.03
C MET A 1 -10.88 -3.43 -15.34
N ASP A 2 -11.29 -4.14 -16.40
CA ASP A 2 -12.69 -4.30 -16.81
C ASP A 2 -13.45 -5.35 -15.97
N ILE A 3 -14.79 -5.43 -16.17
CA ILE A 3 -15.68 -6.32 -15.41
C ILE A 3 -15.38 -7.80 -15.70
N THR A 4 -15.06 -8.13 -16.95
CA THR A 4 -14.79 -9.52 -17.38
C THR A 4 -13.55 -10.06 -16.66
N THR A 5 -12.46 -9.31 -16.69
CA THR A 5 -11.21 -9.62 -15.98
C THR A 5 -11.45 -9.80 -14.48
N ARG A 6 -12.23 -8.89 -13.85
CA ARG A 6 -12.62 -9.03 -12.44
C ARG A 6 -13.33 -10.33 -12.15
N THR A 7 -14.35 -10.65 -12.95
CA THR A 7 -15.16 -11.87 -12.77
C THR A 7 -14.31 -13.13 -12.85
N LYS A 8 -13.36 -13.19 -13.79
CA LYS A 8 -12.45 -14.33 -13.93
C LYS A 8 -11.49 -14.47 -12.73
N ILE A 9 -10.90 -13.37 -12.28
CA ILE A 9 -10.05 -13.37 -11.08
C ILE A 9 -10.84 -13.74 -9.83
N ASP A 10 -12.09 -13.27 -9.71
CA ASP A 10 -12.98 -13.66 -8.62
C ASP A 10 -13.30 -15.17 -8.65
N ALA A 11 -13.46 -15.74 -9.83
CA ALA A 11 -13.69 -17.18 -9.97
C ALA A 11 -12.46 -18.01 -9.54
N ILE A 12 -11.24 -17.57 -9.90
CA ILE A 12 -9.99 -18.20 -9.43
C ILE A 12 -9.92 -18.12 -7.90
N TRP A 13 -10.12 -16.93 -7.35
CA TRP A 13 -10.10 -16.68 -5.90
C TRP A 13 -11.11 -17.55 -5.15
N GLN A 14 -12.37 -17.53 -5.61
CA GLN A 14 -13.44 -18.30 -5.00
C GLN A 14 -13.17 -19.80 -5.13
N GLY A 15 -12.59 -20.23 -6.25
CA GLY A 15 -12.19 -21.62 -6.44
C GLY A 15 -11.15 -22.10 -5.43
N MET A 16 -10.20 -21.27 -5.02
CA MET A 16 -9.26 -21.58 -3.95
C MET A 16 -9.97 -21.63 -2.60
N TRP A 17 -10.81 -20.63 -2.32
CA TRP A 17 -11.53 -20.49 -1.05
C TRP A 17 -12.48 -21.66 -0.78
N ASP A 18 -13.30 -22.06 -1.76
CA ASP A 18 -14.27 -23.16 -1.66
C ASP A 18 -13.60 -24.53 -1.46
N ASN A 19 -12.32 -24.65 -1.78
CA ASN A 19 -11.55 -25.88 -1.62
C ASN A 19 -10.62 -25.85 -0.38
N GLY A 20 -10.95 -25.02 0.61
CA GLY A 20 -10.31 -25.04 1.92
C GLY A 20 -9.08 -24.11 2.06
N MET A 21 -8.73 -23.35 1.05
CA MET A 21 -7.69 -22.33 1.13
C MET A 21 -8.29 -21.01 1.66
N ALA A 22 -8.62 -21.00 2.95
CA ALA A 22 -9.37 -19.89 3.58
C ALA A 22 -8.48 -18.78 4.15
N ASP A 23 -7.17 -18.78 3.86
CA ASP A 23 -6.24 -17.71 4.22
C ASP A 23 -5.89 -16.86 3.00
N ALA A 24 -6.30 -15.60 3.03
CA ALA A 24 -6.11 -14.65 1.94
C ALA A 24 -4.62 -14.41 1.61
N LYS A 25 -3.77 -14.37 2.64
CA LYS A 25 -2.34 -14.14 2.49
C LYS A 25 -1.67 -15.31 1.78
N THR A 26 -1.97 -16.53 2.19
CA THR A 26 -1.50 -17.75 1.53
C THR A 26 -1.94 -17.79 0.07
N ASN A 27 -3.23 -17.51 -0.22
CA ASN A 27 -3.74 -17.50 -1.58
C ASN A 27 -2.99 -16.52 -2.48
N ILE A 28 -2.76 -15.29 -2.01
CA ILE A 28 -2.02 -14.30 -2.78
C ILE A 28 -0.57 -14.71 -2.96
N THR A 29 0.07 -15.25 -1.92
CA THR A 29 1.44 -15.75 -2.01
C THR A 29 1.56 -16.86 -3.08
N GLN A 30 0.62 -17.79 -3.11
CA GLN A 30 0.61 -18.85 -4.13
C GLN A 30 0.38 -18.30 -5.54
N ILE A 31 -0.57 -17.39 -5.72
CA ILE A 31 -0.79 -16.71 -7.00
C ILE A 31 0.45 -15.91 -7.40
N THR A 32 1.11 -15.25 -6.44
CA THR A 32 2.36 -14.51 -6.69
C THR A 32 3.45 -15.40 -7.27
N TYR A 33 3.65 -16.61 -6.71
CA TYR A 33 4.60 -17.56 -7.26
C TYR A 33 4.23 -18.00 -8.68
N LEU A 34 2.97 -18.30 -8.93
CA LEU A 34 2.50 -18.74 -10.24
C LEU A 34 2.65 -17.62 -11.30
N LEU A 35 2.28 -16.38 -10.97
CA LEU A 35 2.49 -15.23 -11.85
C LEU A 35 3.97 -14.99 -12.13
N PHE A 36 4.84 -15.19 -11.14
CA PHE A 36 6.27 -15.05 -11.36
C PHE A 36 6.80 -16.09 -12.33
N ILE A 37 6.38 -17.36 -12.19
CA ILE A 37 6.76 -18.45 -13.12
C ILE A 37 6.31 -18.12 -14.53
N LYS A 38 5.07 -17.64 -14.70
CA LYS A 38 4.56 -17.18 -15.99
C LYS A 38 5.41 -16.05 -16.57
N MET A 39 5.72 -15.02 -15.77
CA MET A 39 6.59 -13.92 -16.22
C MET A 39 7.98 -14.37 -16.66
N LEU A 40 8.57 -15.34 -15.99
CA LEU A 40 9.88 -15.89 -16.37
C LEU A 40 9.82 -16.53 -17.76
N ASP A 41 8.79 -17.31 -18.02
CA ASP A 41 8.61 -17.96 -19.32
C ASP A 41 8.26 -16.96 -20.42
N ASP A 42 7.35 -16.02 -20.18
CA ASP A 42 7.01 -14.95 -21.14
C ASP A 42 8.26 -14.11 -21.51
N ALA A 43 9.12 -13.83 -20.52
CA ALA A 43 10.37 -13.13 -20.77
C ALA A 43 11.36 -13.96 -21.60
N GLN A 44 11.40 -15.29 -21.37
CA GLN A 44 12.23 -16.21 -22.15
C GLN A 44 11.72 -16.30 -23.59
N ILE A 45 10.41 -16.47 -23.81
CA ILE A 45 9.79 -16.49 -25.14
C ILE A 45 10.12 -15.23 -25.94
N LYS A 46 10.03 -14.05 -25.30
CA LYS A 46 10.40 -12.78 -25.93
C LYS A 46 11.89 -12.72 -26.30
N LYS A 47 12.78 -13.25 -25.44
CA LYS A 47 14.23 -13.34 -25.74
C LYS A 47 14.48 -14.31 -26.92
N GLU A 48 13.78 -15.44 -26.96
CA GLU A 48 13.87 -16.43 -28.04
C GLU A 48 13.40 -15.86 -29.38
N ALA A 49 12.24 -15.20 -29.39
CA ALA A 49 11.72 -14.54 -30.58
C ALA A 49 12.70 -13.48 -31.14
N ASN A 50 13.27 -12.65 -30.25
CA ASN A 50 14.26 -11.65 -30.64
C ASN A 50 15.55 -12.30 -31.15
N ALA A 51 16.07 -13.32 -30.47
CA ALA A 51 17.28 -14.02 -30.86
C ALA A 51 17.13 -14.68 -32.23
N ASN A 52 16.00 -15.32 -32.50
CA ASN A 52 15.65 -15.91 -33.78
C ASN A 52 15.55 -14.86 -34.89
N ALA A 53 14.93 -13.70 -34.61
CA ALA A 53 14.81 -12.60 -35.60
C ALA A 53 16.16 -12.02 -36.01
N PHE A 54 17.14 -12.01 -35.10
CA PHE A 54 18.49 -11.49 -35.36
C PHE A 54 19.54 -12.57 -35.63
N GLY A 55 19.19 -13.84 -35.63
CA GLY A 55 20.12 -14.98 -35.87
C GLY A 55 21.22 -15.08 -34.82
N VAL A 56 20.95 -14.69 -33.58
CA VAL A 56 21.92 -14.70 -32.44
C VAL A 56 21.51 -15.71 -31.38
N LYS A 57 22.48 -16.25 -30.66
CA LYS A 57 22.22 -17.12 -29.50
C LYS A 57 21.92 -16.31 -28.26
N ILE A 58 20.97 -16.76 -27.46
CA ILE A 58 20.65 -16.15 -26.17
C ILE A 58 21.82 -16.38 -25.21
N LYS A 59 22.32 -15.30 -24.62
CA LYS A 59 23.27 -15.37 -23.52
C LYS A 59 22.49 -15.55 -22.22
N ASN A 60 22.82 -16.58 -21.43
CA ASN A 60 22.21 -16.88 -20.15
C ASN A 60 20.68 -17.02 -20.22
N PRO A 61 20.14 -18.04 -20.90
CA PRO A 61 18.70 -18.29 -20.91
C PRO A 61 18.22 -18.65 -19.49
N THR A 62 17.01 -18.20 -19.17
CA THR A 62 16.35 -18.56 -17.89
C THR A 62 16.10 -20.07 -17.82
N PHE A 63 15.70 -20.66 -18.94
CA PHE A 63 15.50 -22.08 -19.12
C PHE A 63 16.49 -22.59 -20.17
N PRO A 64 17.67 -23.11 -19.75
CA PRO A 64 18.66 -23.64 -20.69
C PRO A 64 18.17 -24.97 -21.29
N GLU A 65 18.74 -25.34 -22.45
CA GLU A 65 18.49 -26.65 -23.03
C GLU A 65 19.04 -27.79 -22.13
N GLY A 66 18.32 -28.92 -22.08
CA GLY A 66 18.79 -30.14 -21.41
C GLY A 66 18.01 -30.49 -20.14
N THR A 67 18.59 -31.40 -19.37
CA THR A 67 18.00 -31.96 -18.15
C THR A 67 18.15 -31.03 -16.96
N PHE A 68 17.04 -30.78 -16.26
CA PHE A 68 17.05 -30.09 -14.97
C PHE A 68 17.31 -31.06 -13.81
N ALA A 69 16.58 -32.17 -13.75
CA ALA A 69 16.68 -33.15 -12.67
C ALA A 69 16.27 -34.53 -13.13
N GLU A 70 16.70 -35.55 -12.35
CA GLU A 70 16.13 -36.91 -12.44
C GLU A 70 14.96 -37.03 -11.48
N ASP A 71 13.83 -37.55 -11.96
CA ASP A 71 12.70 -37.93 -11.14
C ASP A 71 12.90 -39.35 -10.60
N LYS A 72 12.75 -39.56 -9.29
CA LYS A 72 13.05 -40.82 -8.62
C LYS A 72 11.87 -41.28 -7.80
N ASP A 73 11.66 -42.60 -7.76
CA ASP A 73 10.71 -43.24 -6.88
C ASP A 73 11.17 -43.20 -5.41
N GLU A 74 10.33 -43.74 -4.50
CA GLU A 74 10.63 -43.79 -3.06
C GLU A 74 11.88 -44.65 -2.75
N ASP A 75 12.27 -45.56 -3.63
CA ASP A 75 13.45 -46.41 -3.52
C ASP A 75 14.70 -45.77 -4.13
N GLY A 76 14.58 -44.58 -4.76
CA GLY A 76 15.66 -43.83 -5.38
C GLY A 76 15.99 -44.24 -6.82
N ASN A 77 15.16 -45.08 -7.48
CA ASN A 77 15.35 -45.44 -8.88
C ASN A 77 14.85 -44.28 -9.76
N VAL A 78 15.58 -43.99 -10.84
CA VAL A 78 15.17 -42.99 -11.83
C VAL A 78 13.96 -43.52 -12.60
N ILE A 79 12.83 -42.81 -12.50
CA ILE A 79 11.58 -43.16 -13.21
C ILE A 79 11.33 -42.25 -14.40
N ASP A 80 11.82 -41.01 -14.39
CA ASP A 80 11.74 -40.10 -15.52
C ASP A 80 12.89 -39.07 -15.45
N VAL A 81 13.04 -38.27 -16.50
CA VAL A 81 14.01 -37.18 -16.60
C VAL A 81 13.25 -35.90 -16.90
N VAL A 82 13.33 -34.95 -16.01
CA VAL A 82 12.67 -33.64 -16.12
C VAL A 82 13.60 -32.65 -16.82
N ALA A 83 13.19 -32.20 -18.00
CA ALA A 83 13.92 -31.17 -18.74
C ALA A 83 13.59 -29.76 -18.23
N TYR A 84 14.48 -28.77 -18.48
CA TYR A 84 14.15 -27.37 -18.22
C TYR A 84 12.91 -26.91 -18.98
N GLU A 85 12.65 -27.49 -20.16
CA GLU A 85 11.48 -27.24 -20.99
C GLU A 85 10.17 -27.64 -20.29
N ASP A 86 10.17 -28.74 -19.48
CA ASP A 86 9.01 -29.19 -18.70
C ASP A 86 8.65 -28.19 -17.56
N LEU A 87 9.57 -27.30 -17.14
CA LEU A 87 9.37 -26.31 -16.09
C LEU A 87 8.74 -25.02 -16.61
N ARG A 88 8.61 -24.88 -17.91
CA ARG A 88 8.09 -23.67 -18.57
C ARG A 88 6.57 -23.63 -18.49
N TRP A 89 6.03 -22.44 -18.22
CA TRP A 89 4.58 -22.23 -18.09
C TRP A 89 3.81 -22.75 -19.29
N HIS A 90 4.20 -22.35 -20.51
CA HIS A 90 3.51 -22.71 -21.75
C HIS A 90 3.53 -24.22 -22.05
N ASN A 91 4.35 -24.99 -21.39
CA ASN A 91 4.38 -26.46 -21.54
C ASN A 91 3.57 -27.17 -20.45
N PHE A 92 3.83 -26.86 -19.16
CA PHE A 92 3.17 -27.61 -18.10
C PHE A 92 1.67 -27.30 -18.00
N VAL A 93 1.20 -26.17 -18.50
CA VAL A 93 -0.24 -25.85 -18.57
C VAL A 93 -1.03 -26.88 -19.39
N HIS A 94 -0.37 -27.59 -20.33
CA HIS A 94 -0.96 -28.64 -21.17
C HIS A 94 -0.81 -30.05 -20.61
N PHE A 95 -0.12 -30.24 -19.47
CA PHE A 95 0.02 -31.56 -18.87
C PHE A 95 -1.29 -32.05 -18.24
N SER A 96 -1.38 -33.39 -18.00
CA SER A 96 -2.45 -33.92 -17.18
C SER A 96 -2.41 -33.35 -15.76
N THR A 97 -3.52 -33.32 -15.06
CA THR A 97 -3.65 -32.82 -13.71
C THR A 97 -2.57 -33.38 -12.78
N GLU A 98 -2.34 -34.70 -12.85
CA GLU A 98 -1.36 -35.38 -11.99
C GLU A 98 0.07 -34.97 -12.36
N LYS A 99 0.42 -34.99 -13.66
CA LYS A 99 1.76 -34.58 -14.13
C LYS A 99 2.00 -33.12 -13.85
N MET A 100 1.04 -32.23 -14.10
CA MET A 100 1.14 -30.79 -13.80
C MET A 100 1.44 -30.58 -12.31
N TYR A 101 0.68 -31.23 -11.42
CA TYR A 101 0.86 -31.07 -9.98
C TYR A 101 2.24 -31.54 -9.53
N HIS A 102 2.69 -32.69 -10.00
CA HIS A 102 3.99 -33.26 -9.72
C HIS A 102 5.12 -32.33 -10.21
N ILE A 103 5.11 -31.93 -11.48
CA ILE A 103 6.12 -31.06 -12.07
C ILE A 103 6.18 -29.70 -11.35
N VAL A 104 5.03 -29.08 -11.09
CA VAL A 104 5.01 -27.77 -10.43
C VAL A 104 5.49 -27.88 -8.99
N LYS A 105 4.99 -28.85 -8.23
CA LYS A 105 5.29 -28.99 -6.80
C LYS A 105 6.76 -29.36 -6.57
N ASP A 106 7.27 -30.36 -7.26
CA ASP A 106 8.54 -30.98 -6.94
C ASP A 106 9.70 -30.35 -7.73
N PHE A 107 9.45 -29.86 -8.94
CA PHE A 107 10.52 -29.36 -9.83
C PHE A 107 10.45 -27.86 -10.12
N VAL A 108 9.29 -27.27 -10.44
CA VAL A 108 9.21 -25.82 -10.72
C VAL A 108 9.52 -25.02 -9.46
N PHE A 109 8.95 -25.39 -8.31
CA PHE A 109 9.29 -24.71 -7.05
C PHE A 109 10.75 -24.95 -6.62
N LYS A 110 11.34 -26.11 -6.92
CA LYS A 110 12.77 -26.32 -6.74
C LYS A 110 13.59 -25.40 -7.63
N PHE A 111 13.25 -25.29 -8.91
CA PHE A 111 13.90 -24.42 -9.87
C PHE A 111 13.90 -22.96 -9.41
N ILE A 112 12.76 -22.39 -8.98
CA ILE A 112 12.70 -20.99 -8.52
C ILE A 112 13.48 -20.76 -7.22
N ARG A 113 13.62 -21.77 -6.35
CA ARG A 113 14.50 -21.69 -5.17
C ARG A 113 15.97 -21.68 -5.53
N GLU A 114 16.35 -22.41 -6.57
CA GLU A 114 17.75 -22.59 -7.00
C GLU A 114 18.21 -21.56 -8.03
N MET A 115 17.32 -20.74 -8.57
CA MET A 115 17.60 -19.70 -9.58
C MET A 115 18.64 -18.65 -9.18
N HIS A 116 19.26 -18.75 -8.00
CA HIS A 116 20.21 -17.79 -7.46
C HIS A 116 21.52 -17.65 -8.25
N ASN A 117 21.65 -18.31 -9.38
CA ASN A 117 22.90 -18.36 -10.15
C ASN A 117 23.24 -17.01 -10.80
N GLY A 118 23.75 -16.06 -9.98
CA GLY A 118 24.57 -14.95 -10.45
C GLY A 118 23.89 -13.61 -10.67
N GLU A 119 22.59 -13.52 -10.81
CA GLU A 119 21.87 -12.24 -10.82
C GLU A 119 21.21 -12.00 -9.46
N ASN A 120 21.82 -11.12 -8.68
CA ASN A 120 21.34 -10.74 -7.35
C ASN A 120 20.10 -9.79 -7.47
N ASN A 121 19.04 -10.26 -8.13
CA ASN A 121 17.81 -9.50 -8.19
C ASN A 121 17.00 -9.64 -6.90
N ALA A 122 16.19 -8.63 -6.58
CA ALA A 122 15.46 -8.58 -5.33
C ALA A 122 14.53 -9.78 -5.14
N PHE A 123 13.90 -10.27 -6.22
CA PHE A 123 12.92 -11.34 -6.15
C PHE A 123 13.58 -12.70 -5.83
N SER A 124 14.71 -13.03 -6.47
CA SER A 124 15.40 -14.29 -6.23
C SER A 124 15.85 -14.45 -4.77
N ARG A 125 16.18 -13.34 -4.09
CA ARG A 125 16.57 -13.35 -2.67
C ARG A 125 15.47 -13.87 -1.74
N PHE A 126 14.20 -13.74 -2.11
CA PHE A 126 13.06 -14.10 -1.27
C PHE A 126 12.36 -15.40 -1.69
N MET A 127 12.93 -16.13 -2.67
CA MET A 127 12.37 -17.38 -3.16
C MET A 127 13.01 -18.64 -2.55
N THR A 128 14.02 -18.48 -1.70
CA THR A 128 14.78 -19.61 -1.11
C THR A 128 13.93 -20.64 -0.37
N ASP A 129 12.79 -20.23 0.17
CA ASP A 129 11.86 -21.08 0.91
C ASP A 129 10.48 -21.18 0.22
N ALA A 130 10.40 -20.82 -1.06
CA ALA A 130 9.16 -20.94 -1.83
C ALA A 130 8.71 -22.41 -1.90
N LYS A 131 7.44 -22.64 -1.60
CA LYS A 131 6.80 -23.95 -1.65
C LYS A 131 5.38 -23.85 -2.18
N LEU A 132 4.90 -24.94 -2.76
CA LEU A 132 3.51 -25.05 -3.17
C LEU A 132 2.65 -25.45 -1.96
N ASP A 133 1.77 -24.56 -1.52
CA ASP A 133 0.78 -24.81 -0.46
C ASP A 133 -0.62 -25.14 -1.02
N ILE A 134 -0.79 -25.17 -2.33
CA ILE A 134 -2.04 -25.64 -2.98
C ILE A 134 -2.15 -27.15 -2.77
N PRO A 135 -3.21 -27.64 -2.08
CA PRO A 135 -3.22 -29.00 -1.53
C PRO A 135 -3.52 -30.08 -2.55
N SER A 136 -3.98 -29.77 -3.76
CA SER A 136 -4.34 -30.79 -4.75
C SER A 136 -4.13 -30.33 -6.19
N GLY A 137 -3.88 -31.29 -7.08
CA GLY A 137 -3.73 -31.05 -8.51
C GLY A 137 -4.95 -30.40 -9.15
N LYS A 138 -6.17 -30.79 -8.72
CA LYS A 138 -7.41 -30.19 -9.25
C LYS A 138 -7.54 -28.71 -8.96
N ILE A 139 -7.11 -28.26 -7.78
CA ILE A 139 -7.13 -26.84 -7.42
C ILE A 139 -6.04 -26.12 -8.21
N LEU A 140 -4.83 -26.66 -8.24
CA LEU A 140 -3.72 -26.10 -8.99
C LEU A 140 -4.07 -25.92 -10.47
N GLU A 141 -4.64 -26.96 -11.11
CA GLU A 141 -5.07 -26.92 -12.50
C GLU A 141 -6.08 -25.79 -12.76
N LYS A 142 -7.09 -25.65 -11.89
CA LYS A 142 -8.06 -24.56 -12.02
C LYS A 142 -7.40 -23.18 -11.93
N VAL A 143 -6.46 -23.01 -11.01
CA VAL A 143 -5.74 -21.75 -10.85
C VAL A 143 -4.86 -21.46 -12.06
N ILE A 144 -4.05 -22.44 -12.50
CA ILE A 144 -3.13 -22.29 -13.64
C ILE A 144 -3.92 -22.00 -14.92
N ARG A 145 -4.94 -22.82 -15.25
CA ARG A 145 -5.76 -22.60 -16.45
C ARG A 145 -6.56 -21.31 -16.39
N GLY A 146 -6.97 -20.88 -15.18
CA GLY A 146 -7.62 -19.60 -14.98
C GLY A 146 -6.69 -18.41 -15.23
N LEU A 147 -5.42 -18.52 -14.82
CA LEU A 147 -4.39 -17.50 -15.07
C LEU A 147 -3.86 -17.53 -16.52
N ASP A 148 -4.02 -18.67 -17.22
CA ASP A 148 -3.61 -18.85 -18.61
C ASP A 148 -4.72 -18.49 -19.62
N ASP A 149 -5.84 -17.97 -19.16
CA ASP A 149 -6.95 -17.55 -19.99
C ASP A 149 -6.57 -16.33 -20.85
N ASP A 150 -6.57 -16.50 -22.17
CA ASP A 150 -6.19 -15.46 -23.14
C ASP A 150 -6.96 -14.15 -22.97
N GLU A 151 -8.22 -14.21 -22.49
CA GLU A 151 -9.03 -13.02 -22.25
C GLU A 151 -8.54 -12.19 -21.04
N LEU A 152 -7.73 -12.78 -20.14
CA LEU A 152 -7.08 -12.01 -19.08
C LEU A 152 -5.93 -11.15 -19.59
N ASN A 153 -5.33 -11.52 -20.73
CA ASN A 153 -4.21 -10.82 -21.36
C ASN A 153 -3.05 -10.50 -20.38
N LEU A 154 -2.70 -11.49 -19.55
CA LEU A 154 -1.64 -11.32 -18.53
C LEU A 154 -0.23 -11.21 -19.13
N ASP A 155 -0.05 -11.39 -20.43
CA ASP A 155 1.18 -11.11 -21.17
C ASP A 155 1.47 -9.60 -21.25
N ASN A 156 0.43 -8.78 -21.06
CA ASN A 156 0.55 -7.34 -20.90
C ASN A 156 0.86 -7.03 -19.42
N LYS A 157 2.04 -6.50 -19.15
CA LYS A 157 2.50 -6.16 -17.79
C LYS A 157 1.58 -5.18 -17.05
N GLU A 158 1.00 -4.20 -17.74
CA GLU A 158 0.09 -3.23 -17.12
C GLU A 158 -1.17 -3.93 -16.61
N ILE A 159 -1.74 -4.83 -17.43
CA ILE A 159 -2.93 -5.62 -17.04
C ILE A 159 -2.57 -6.59 -15.90
N MET A 160 -1.42 -7.24 -15.97
CA MET A 160 -0.94 -8.12 -14.89
C MET A 160 -0.76 -7.33 -13.58
N GLY A 161 -0.19 -6.12 -13.63
CA GLY A 161 -0.09 -5.22 -12.50
C GLY A 161 -1.46 -4.85 -11.90
N ASP A 162 -2.42 -4.50 -12.75
CA ASP A 162 -3.79 -4.17 -12.32
C ASP A 162 -4.50 -5.37 -11.68
N VAL A 163 -4.33 -6.57 -12.24
CA VAL A 163 -4.85 -7.83 -11.68
C VAL A 163 -4.22 -8.11 -10.32
N TYR A 164 -2.91 -7.93 -10.21
CA TYR A 164 -2.20 -8.12 -8.95
C TYR A 164 -2.67 -7.13 -7.87
N GLU A 165 -2.81 -5.86 -8.21
CA GLU A 165 -3.37 -4.84 -7.32
C GLU A 165 -4.81 -5.17 -6.88
N TYR A 166 -5.63 -5.73 -7.77
CA TYR A 166 -6.97 -6.20 -7.43
C TYR A 166 -6.94 -7.38 -6.44
N LEU A 167 -6.04 -8.34 -6.64
CA LEU A 167 -5.82 -9.44 -5.70
C LEU A 167 -5.35 -8.93 -4.34
N LEU A 168 -4.41 -7.99 -4.33
CA LEU A 168 -3.94 -7.37 -3.09
C LEU A 168 -5.06 -6.64 -2.33
N ALA A 169 -6.05 -6.09 -3.03
CA ALA A 169 -7.23 -5.51 -2.37
C ALA A 169 -8.04 -6.55 -1.59
N LYS A 170 -7.99 -7.83 -1.96
CA LYS A 170 -8.68 -8.92 -1.22
C LYS A 170 -8.01 -9.27 0.12
N LEU A 171 -6.70 -9.01 0.29
CA LEU A 171 -6.06 -9.05 1.62
C LEU A 171 -6.80 -8.16 2.58
N SER A 172 -7.27 -7.08 2.05
CA SER A 172 -7.93 -6.02 2.77
C SER A 172 -9.28 -6.43 3.35
N VAL A 173 -10.03 -7.26 2.67
CA VAL A 173 -11.41 -7.63 3.06
C VAL A 173 -11.42 -8.83 4.01
N ASN A 174 -10.43 -9.71 3.95
CA ASN A 174 -10.41 -11.00 4.61
C ASN A 174 -9.33 -11.16 5.70
N GLY A 175 -8.58 -10.07 5.99
CA GLY A 175 -7.43 -10.13 6.90
C GLY A 175 -7.82 -10.21 8.38
N THR A 176 -7.68 -11.38 8.97
CA THR A 176 -7.76 -11.61 10.43
C THR A 176 -6.49 -11.17 11.17
N ASN A 177 -5.42 -10.80 10.49
CA ASN A 177 -4.06 -10.65 11.06
C ASN A 177 -3.52 -9.21 11.09
N GLY A 178 -4.36 -8.16 11.14
CA GLY A 178 -3.89 -6.81 11.47
C GLY A 178 -2.98 -6.14 10.43
N GLN A 179 -2.88 -6.67 9.21
CA GLN A 179 -2.12 -6.04 8.14
C GLN A 179 -2.97 -4.97 7.46
N PHE A 180 -2.69 -3.73 7.83
CA PHE A 180 -3.39 -2.55 7.32
C PHE A 180 -2.84 -2.17 5.95
N ARG A 181 -3.65 -2.29 4.90
CA ARG A 181 -3.31 -1.73 3.59
C ARG A 181 -3.84 -0.31 3.48
N THR A 182 -2.98 0.62 3.12
CA THR A 182 -3.40 1.99 2.80
C THR A 182 -4.27 1.99 1.54
N PRO A 183 -5.46 2.61 1.54
CA PRO A 183 -6.29 2.71 0.35
C PRO A 183 -5.54 3.37 -0.82
N ARG A 184 -5.70 2.81 -2.04
CA ARG A 184 -4.94 3.25 -3.22
C ARG A 184 -5.10 4.74 -3.53
N HIS A 185 -6.30 5.29 -3.39
CA HIS A 185 -6.55 6.71 -3.61
C HIS A 185 -5.84 7.62 -2.60
N ILE A 186 -5.63 7.16 -1.36
CA ILE A 186 -4.84 7.87 -0.34
C ILE A 186 -3.34 7.78 -0.68
N ILE A 187 -2.84 6.61 -1.09
CA ILE A 187 -1.46 6.47 -1.58
C ILE A 187 -1.22 7.42 -2.75
N ASN A 188 -2.08 7.39 -3.75
CA ASN A 188 -2.00 8.24 -4.94
C ASN A 188 -2.03 9.73 -4.57
N MET A 189 -2.95 10.15 -3.68
CA MET A 189 -2.97 11.52 -3.16
C MET A 189 -1.62 11.91 -2.55
N MET A 190 -1.07 11.10 -1.65
CA MET A 190 0.20 11.41 -0.99
C MET A 190 1.36 11.49 -1.97
N VAL A 191 1.41 10.61 -2.97
CA VAL A 191 2.42 10.65 -4.03
C VAL A 191 2.29 11.92 -4.86
N GLN A 192 1.07 12.33 -5.23
CA GLN A 192 0.83 13.57 -5.98
C GLN A 192 1.17 14.83 -5.16
N LEU A 193 0.95 14.82 -3.84
CA LEU A 193 1.39 15.91 -2.95
C LEU A 193 2.91 16.02 -2.87
N MET A 194 3.61 14.88 -2.85
CA MET A 194 5.06 14.85 -2.66
C MET A 194 5.86 14.90 -3.96
N GLN A 195 5.25 14.57 -5.11
CA GLN A 195 5.84 14.67 -6.44
C GLN A 195 7.26 14.07 -6.51
N PRO A 196 7.40 12.74 -6.36
CA PRO A 196 8.71 12.09 -6.42
C PRO A 196 9.39 12.33 -7.77
N LYS A 197 10.72 12.46 -7.74
CA LYS A 197 11.53 12.79 -8.91
C LYS A 197 12.52 11.67 -9.22
N LEU A 198 12.84 11.54 -10.50
CA LEU A 198 13.89 10.63 -10.96
C LEU A 198 15.23 11.00 -10.29
N GLY A 199 15.95 9.98 -9.81
CA GLY A 199 17.20 10.12 -9.08
C GLY A 199 17.06 10.30 -7.56
N GLU A 200 15.87 10.52 -7.02
CA GLU A 200 15.63 10.56 -5.57
C GLU A 200 15.63 9.16 -4.96
N LYS A 201 16.19 9.02 -3.78
CA LYS A 201 16.05 7.81 -2.96
C LYS A 201 14.76 7.88 -2.14
N ILE A 202 13.79 7.07 -2.51
CA ILE A 202 12.44 7.03 -1.93
C ILE A 202 12.36 5.83 -1.00
N CYS A 203 11.91 6.04 0.24
CA CYS A 203 11.83 4.98 1.23
C CYS A 203 10.44 4.84 1.83
N ASP A 204 10.01 3.60 2.00
CA ASP A 204 8.93 3.21 2.90
C ASP A 204 9.49 2.23 3.94
N PRO A 205 9.75 2.67 5.18
CA PRO A 205 10.36 1.81 6.20
C PRO A 205 9.36 0.86 6.88
N ALA A 206 8.11 0.83 6.44
CA ALA A 206 7.05 -0.11 6.86
C ALA A 206 6.19 -0.48 5.64
N MET A 207 6.85 -1.00 4.60
CA MET A 207 6.33 -0.97 3.23
C MET A 207 5.12 -1.87 2.97
N GLY A 208 4.90 -2.92 3.78
CA GLY A 208 3.85 -3.91 3.51
C GLY A 208 3.94 -4.45 2.09
N SER A 209 2.89 -4.24 1.29
CA SER A 209 2.84 -4.61 -0.14
C SER A 209 3.58 -3.64 -1.08
N ALA A 210 4.41 -2.73 -0.56
CA ALA A 210 5.14 -1.70 -1.30
C ALA A 210 4.27 -0.69 -2.09
N GLY A 211 3.05 -0.42 -1.62
CA GLY A 211 2.10 0.43 -2.32
C GLY A 211 2.62 1.85 -2.58
N PHE A 212 3.28 2.49 -1.62
CA PHE A 212 3.87 3.83 -1.81
C PHE A 212 5.04 3.82 -2.79
N LEU A 213 5.88 2.80 -2.73
CA LEU A 213 7.03 2.66 -3.63
C LEU A 213 6.56 2.42 -5.07
N MET A 214 5.59 1.53 -5.26
CA MET A 214 4.98 1.21 -6.56
C MET A 214 4.31 2.46 -7.17
N GLU A 215 3.47 3.15 -6.42
CA GLU A 215 2.79 4.35 -6.93
C GLU A 215 3.79 5.48 -7.23
N SER A 216 4.88 5.60 -6.45
CA SER A 216 5.98 6.54 -6.75
C SER A 216 6.69 6.19 -8.05
N ALA A 217 6.96 4.89 -8.29
CA ALA A 217 7.55 4.43 -9.53
C ALA A 217 6.64 4.73 -10.73
N LYS A 218 5.35 4.46 -10.61
CA LYS A 218 4.34 4.77 -11.62
C LYS A 218 4.28 6.28 -11.91
N TYR A 219 4.21 7.12 -10.87
CA TYR A 219 4.20 8.57 -10.99
C TYR A 219 5.42 9.10 -11.77
N ILE A 220 6.63 8.61 -11.45
CA ILE A 220 7.86 9.00 -12.14
C ILE A 220 7.81 8.53 -13.59
N ALA A 221 7.39 7.28 -13.85
CA ALA A 221 7.32 6.73 -15.21
C ALA A 221 6.32 7.50 -16.11
N GLU A 222 5.22 7.99 -15.56
CA GLU A 222 4.22 8.77 -16.29
C GLU A 222 4.68 10.21 -16.53
N ASN A 223 5.26 10.87 -15.52
CA ASN A 223 5.57 12.29 -15.58
C ASN A 223 6.97 12.62 -16.10
N GLN A 224 7.92 11.66 -16.08
CA GLN A 224 9.32 11.84 -16.46
C GLN A 224 9.78 10.79 -17.49
N LYS A 225 8.86 10.31 -18.32
CA LYS A 225 9.09 9.26 -19.32
C LYS A 225 10.24 9.55 -20.26
N GLY A 226 10.44 10.81 -20.67
CA GLY A 226 11.53 11.22 -21.56
C GLY A 226 12.90 10.98 -20.95
N GLU A 227 13.06 11.19 -19.65
CA GLU A 227 14.33 11.02 -18.94
C GLU A 227 14.68 9.53 -18.73
N LEU A 228 13.67 8.66 -18.61
CA LEU A 228 13.85 7.20 -18.50
C LEU A 228 14.36 6.54 -19.79
N ASN A 229 14.42 7.24 -20.91
CA ASN A 229 15.06 6.76 -22.14
C ASN A 229 16.58 6.69 -21.99
N ASN A 230 17.18 7.46 -21.09
CA ASN A 230 18.59 7.39 -20.78
C ASN A 230 18.93 6.10 -20.02
N LYS A 231 20.04 5.44 -20.41
CA LYS A 231 20.48 4.16 -19.80
C LYS A 231 20.83 4.30 -18.32
N GLU A 232 21.47 5.39 -17.93
CA GLU A 232 21.86 5.67 -16.54
C GLU A 232 20.62 5.92 -15.67
N SER A 233 19.70 6.73 -16.14
CA SER A 233 18.43 7.02 -15.46
C SER A 233 17.60 5.74 -15.27
N ARG A 234 17.54 4.89 -16.29
CA ARG A 234 16.85 3.60 -16.23
C ARG A 234 17.52 2.65 -15.26
N TYR A 235 18.85 2.64 -15.20
CA TYR A 235 19.58 1.85 -14.23
C TYR A 235 19.29 2.33 -12.80
N ALA A 236 19.39 3.62 -12.54
CA ALA A 236 19.09 4.21 -11.23
C ALA A 236 17.63 3.91 -10.81
N PHE A 237 16.67 4.11 -11.72
CA PHE A 237 15.27 3.79 -11.49
C PHE A 237 15.06 2.34 -11.04
N ASN A 238 15.71 1.40 -11.71
CA ASN A 238 15.56 -0.02 -11.42
C ASN A 238 16.33 -0.52 -10.17
N ASN A 239 17.41 0.18 -9.76
CA ASN A 239 18.35 -0.41 -8.79
C ASN A 239 18.64 0.48 -7.58
N GLU A 240 18.38 1.81 -7.65
CA GLU A 240 18.95 2.74 -6.66
C GLU A 240 17.93 3.68 -6.02
N MET A 241 16.69 3.69 -6.49
CA MET A 241 15.69 4.68 -6.07
C MET A 241 14.74 4.20 -4.98
N PHE A 242 14.29 2.95 -5.02
CA PHE A 242 13.20 2.47 -4.19
C PHE A 242 13.69 1.57 -3.06
N TYR A 243 13.47 2.03 -1.82
CA TYR A 243 13.92 1.36 -0.59
C TYR A 243 12.73 1.00 0.27
N GLY A 244 12.70 -0.23 0.79
CA GLY A 244 11.65 -0.70 1.68
C GLY A 244 12.16 -1.65 2.75
N ASN A 245 11.58 -1.59 3.95
CA ASN A 245 11.79 -2.56 5.00
C ASN A 245 10.48 -3.24 5.37
N GLU A 246 10.54 -4.54 5.58
CA GLU A 246 9.38 -5.34 6.01
C GLU A 246 9.85 -6.47 6.93
N THR A 247 9.03 -6.81 7.91
CA THR A 247 9.30 -7.89 8.90
C THR A 247 8.49 -9.15 8.64
N ASP A 248 7.53 -9.10 7.75
CA ASP A 248 6.74 -10.25 7.32
C ASP A 248 7.31 -10.80 6.00
N PRO A 249 7.82 -12.05 5.96
CA PRO A 249 8.43 -12.62 4.76
C PRO A 249 7.48 -12.71 3.57
N ASP A 250 6.19 -12.96 3.81
CA ASP A 250 5.21 -13.06 2.72
C ASP A 250 4.90 -11.67 2.14
N MET A 251 4.73 -10.66 3.01
CA MET A 251 4.55 -9.29 2.56
C MET A 251 5.78 -8.75 1.82
N LEU A 252 6.97 -9.18 2.22
CA LEU A 252 8.21 -8.87 1.53
C LEU A 252 8.21 -9.42 0.09
N ARG A 253 7.77 -10.67 -0.12
CA ARG A 253 7.62 -11.30 -1.45
C ARG A 253 6.56 -10.59 -2.27
N ILE A 254 5.39 -10.35 -1.65
CA ILE A 254 4.28 -9.65 -2.28
C ILE A 254 4.71 -8.25 -2.73
N GLY A 255 5.37 -7.49 -1.86
CA GLY A 255 5.84 -6.13 -2.17
C GLY A 255 6.91 -6.13 -3.27
N THR A 256 7.84 -7.08 -3.23
CA THR A 256 8.87 -7.23 -4.27
C THR A 256 8.25 -7.55 -5.63
N MET A 257 7.27 -8.47 -5.66
CA MET A 257 6.52 -8.79 -6.89
C MET A 257 5.75 -7.57 -7.40
N ASN A 258 5.09 -6.84 -6.50
CA ASN A 258 4.38 -5.61 -6.86
C ASN A 258 5.30 -4.61 -7.57
N MET A 259 6.49 -4.38 -7.03
CA MET A 259 7.49 -3.51 -7.68
C MET A 259 7.95 -4.05 -9.04
N THR A 260 8.20 -5.36 -9.14
CA THR A 260 8.64 -6.01 -10.38
C THR A 260 7.59 -5.91 -11.49
N LEU A 261 6.31 -6.08 -11.16
CA LEU A 261 5.20 -5.92 -12.09
C LEU A 261 5.06 -4.48 -12.60
N HIS A 262 5.53 -3.51 -11.84
CA HIS A 262 5.54 -2.09 -12.21
C HIS A 262 6.91 -1.61 -12.68
N ASP A 263 7.64 -2.48 -13.37
CA ASP A 263 8.90 -2.21 -14.07
C ASP A 263 10.10 -1.79 -13.19
N VAL A 264 10.04 -2.03 -11.88
CA VAL A 264 11.20 -1.90 -10.99
C VAL A 264 11.79 -3.29 -10.72
N SER A 265 12.79 -3.67 -11.48
CA SER A 265 13.30 -5.04 -11.50
C SER A 265 14.19 -5.41 -10.30
N ASN A 266 14.79 -4.44 -9.62
CA ASN A 266 15.66 -4.69 -8.48
C ASN A 266 15.50 -3.64 -7.37
N PRO A 267 14.30 -3.52 -6.76
CA PRO A 267 14.09 -2.60 -5.64
C PRO A 267 14.97 -2.98 -4.44
N GLN A 268 15.39 -1.98 -3.68
CA GLN A 268 16.22 -2.14 -2.49
C GLN A 268 15.33 -2.46 -1.27
N ILE A 269 14.74 -3.63 -1.27
CA ILE A 269 13.80 -4.12 -0.26
C ILE A 269 14.51 -5.11 0.66
N TYR A 270 14.28 -5.01 1.98
CA TYR A 270 15.00 -5.77 2.98
C TYR A 270 14.07 -6.35 4.04
N TYR A 271 14.33 -7.61 4.43
CA TYR A 271 13.79 -8.20 5.64
C TYR A 271 14.48 -7.57 6.85
N LYS A 272 13.84 -6.58 7.47
CA LYS A 272 14.49 -5.78 8.51
C LYS A 272 13.43 -5.09 9.39
N ASN A 273 13.64 -5.12 10.71
CA ASN A 273 12.91 -4.25 11.62
C ASN A 273 13.51 -2.84 11.60
N SER A 274 12.72 -1.89 11.15
CA SER A 274 13.16 -0.50 10.96
C SER A 274 13.51 0.23 12.25
N LEU A 275 12.99 -0.22 13.40
CA LEU A 275 13.15 0.45 14.69
C LEU A 275 14.28 -0.12 15.56
N THR A 276 14.95 -1.18 15.11
CA THR A 276 16.08 -1.80 15.82
C THR A 276 17.43 -1.31 15.31
N ASP A 277 18.51 -1.70 16.00
CA ASP A 277 19.89 -1.39 15.58
C ASP A 277 20.32 -2.09 14.28
N ASP A 278 19.52 -3.00 13.72
CA ASP A 278 19.72 -3.55 12.39
C ASP A 278 19.55 -2.49 11.31
N ASN A 279 18.73 -1.47 11.59
CA ASN A 279 18.54 -0.34 10.70
C ASN A 279 19.48 0.82 11.06
N LYS A 280 20.58 0.94 10.29
CA LYS A 280 21.58 1.99 10.44
C LYS A 280 21.44 3.12 9.42
N ASP A 281 20.30 3.20 8.72
CA ASP A 281 20.10 4.24 7.70
C ASP A 281 20.00 5.61 8.35
N GLU A 282 20.97 6.48 8.02
CA GLU A 282 21.05 7.87 8.47
C GLU A 282 21.33 8.77 7.25
N PHE A 283 20.67 9.92 7.15
CA PHE A 283 20.84 10.90 6.09
C PHE A 283 20.88 10.30 4.67
N LYS A 284 20.03 9.30 4.42
CA LYS A 284 20.12 8.46 3.22
C LYS A 284 19.05 8.81 2.18
N TYR A 285 17.86 9.17 2.62
CA TYR A 285 16.68 9.27 1.75
C TYR A 285 16.31 10.71 1.42
N ASP A 286 15.86 10.93 0.20
CA ASP A 286 15.36 12.21 -0.29
C ASP A 286 13.85 12.36 -0.02
N LEU A 287 13.12 11.24 -0.03
CA LEU A 287 11.69 11.20 0.23
C LEU A 287 11.34 9.97 1.08
N ILE A 288 10.51 10.18 2.10
CA ILE A 288 9.85 9.11 2.85
C ILE A 288 8.34 9.24 2.65
N LEU A 289 7.71 8.14 2.25
CA LEU A 289 6.27 7.96 2.17
C LEU A 289 5.91 6.73 2.99
N ALA A 290 5.08 6.87 4.02
CA ALA A 290 4.84 5.76 4.92
C ALA A 290 3.44 5.78 5.57
N ASN A 291 2.95 4.59 5.85
CA ASN A 291 1.84 4.35 6.76
C ASN A 291 2.28 3.34 7.82
N PRO A 292 3.05 3.77 8.86
CA PRO A 292 3.56 2.88 9.88
C PRO A 292 2.43 2.34 10.78
N PRO A 293 2.67 1.27 11.55
CA PRO A 293 1.70 0.75 12.51
C PRO A 293 1.22 1.84 13.49
N PHE A 294 -0.12 1.93 13.70
CA PHE A 294 -0.75 2.96 14.53
C PHE A 294 -0.66 2.68 16.02
N SER A 295 -0.31 1.47 16.40
CA SER A 295 -0.17 1.06 17.79
C SER A 295 0.86 -0.06 17.90
N GLY A 296 1.49 -0.12 19.03
CA GLY A 296 2.48 -1.13 19.37
C GLY A 296 3.52 -0.56 20.30
N SER A 297 4.23 -1.44 20.97
CA SER A 297 5.39 -1.09 21.77
C SER A 297 6.47 -2.15 21.54
N LEU A 298 7.70 -1.71 21.41
CA LEU A 298 8.86 -2.58 21.37
C LEU A 298 9.50 -2.66 22.75
N ASP A 299 10.19 -3.77 23.01
CA ASP A 299 11.02 -3.84 24.19
C ASP A 299 12.11 -2.75 24.10
N ALA A 300 12.36 -2.08 25.22
CA ALA A 300 13.35 -1.01 25.27
C ALA A 300 14.75 -1.49 24.92
N ASN A 301 15.05 -2.78 25.08
CA ASN A 301 16.36 -3.36 24.75
C ASN A 301 16.57 -3.58 23.25
N ASP A 302 15.47 -3.79 22.52
CA ASP A 302 15.51 -4.01 21.06
C ASP A 302 15.51 -2.72 20.24
N LEU A 303 15.13 -1.60 20.88
CA LEU A 303 15.06 -0.30 20.22
C LEU A 303 16.42 0.31 19.96
N ALA A 304 16.63 0.81 18.75
CA ALA A 304 17.80 1.58 18.37
C ALA A 304 18.01 2.79 19.30
N LYS A 305 19.21 2.92 19.88
CA LYS A 305 19.53 4.01 20.80
C LYS A 305 19.33 5.39 20.16
N SER A 306 19.74 5.55 18.92
CA SER A 306 19.60 6.80 18.16
C SER A 306 18.14 7.29 18.02
N LEU A 307 17.15 6.40 18.02
CA LEU A 307 15.74 6.77 18.01
C LEU A 307 15.27 7.26 19.39
N LYS A 308 15.77 6.63 20.47
CA LYS A 308 15.47 7.08 21.85
C LYS A 308 16.03 8.44 22.15
N ASP A 309 17.18 8.78 21.58
CA ASP A 309 17.82 10.08 21.75
C ASP A 309 16.98 11.21 21.11
N ILE A 310 16.27 10.93 20.00
CA ILE A 310 15.34 11.86 19.36
C ILE A 310 14.00 11.89 20.10
N CYS A 311 13.46 10.72 20.44
CA CYS A 311 12.17 10.62 21.12
C CYS A 311 12.21 9.54 22.23
N PRO A 312 12.17 9.93 23.50
CA PRO A 312 12.19 9.00 24.63
C PRO A 312 10.81 8.33 24.83
N SER A 313 10.42 7.47 23.90
CA SER A 313 9.16 6.73 23.88
C SER A 313 9.37 5.26 23.53
N LYS A 314 8.34 4.44 23.82
CA LYS A 314 8.21 3.08 23.33
C LYS A 314 7.09 2.94 22.30
N SER A 315 6.31 3.99 22.09
CA SER A 315 5.19 3.99 21.13
C SER A 315 5.71 3.99 19.70
N THR A 316 5.30 2.99 18.93
CA THR A 316 5.80 2.77 17.57
C THR A 316 5.56 3.98 16.65
N GLU A 317 4.40 4.63 16.76
CA GLU A 317 4.05 5.80 15.97
C GLU A 317 5.01 6.99 16.16
N LEU A 318 5.51 7.20 17.39
CA LEU A 318 6.49 8.25 17.67
C LEU A 318 7.89 7.86 17.22
N LEU A 319 8.25 6.58 17.39
CA LEU A 319 9.55 6.05 17.00
C LEU A 319 9.71 6.05 15.47
N PHE A 320 8.63 5.85 14.70
CA PHE A 320 8.71 5.99 13.25
C PHE A 320 8.97 7.43 12.83
N ILE A 321 8.40 8.43 13.50
CA ILE A 321 8.74 9.85 13.21
C ILE A 321 10.21 10.11 13.53
N ALA A 322 10.73 9.61 14.66
CA ALA A 322 12.15 9.71 15.00
C ALA A 322 13.03 9.01 13.94
N LEU A 323 12.59 7.85 13.42
CA LEU A 323 13.24 7.16 12.31
C LEU A 323 13.27 8.00 11.04
N PHE A 324 12.17 8.66 10.67
CA PHE A 324 12.12 9.52 9.48
C PHE A 324 13.11 10.68 9.63
N LEU A 325 13.14 11.31 10.79
CA LEU A 325 14.10 12.40 11.10
C LEU A 325 15.55 11.91 11.01
N ARG A 326 15.87 10.70 11.50
CA ARG A 326 17.21 10.12 11.39
C ARG A 326 17.59 9.82 9.95
N SER A 327 16.66 9.24 9.19
CA SER A 327 16.96 8.61 7.89
C SER A 327 16.91 9.58 6.71
N LEU A 328 16.19 10.69 6.82
CA LEU A 328 16.13 11.72 5.78
C LEU A 328 17.45 12.47 5.68
N LYS A 329 17.84 12.82 4.47
CA LYS A 329 18.86 13.85 4.21
C LYS A 329 18.36 15.22 4.66
N ILE A 330 19.27 16.15 4.94
CA ILE A 330 18.91 17.57 5.04
C ILE A 330 18.36 18.03 3.69
N GLY A 331 17.21 18.68 3.68
CA GLY A 331 16.43 19.00 2.48
C GLY A 331 15.52 17.88 1.97
N GLY A 332 15.63 16.68 2.56
CA GLY A 332 14.69 15.57 2.29
C GLY A 332 13.32 15.86 2.90
N ARG A 333 12.29 15.20 2.38
CA ARG A 333 10.90 15.44 2.76
C ARG A 333 10.16 14.15 3.12
N CYS A 334 9.14 14.29 3.97
CA CYS A 334 8.32 13.18 4.44
C CYS A 334 6.84 13.50 4.31
N ALA A 335 6.05 12.53 3.89
CA ALA A 335 4.62 12.48 4.15
C ALA A 335 4.28 11.14 4.81
N SER A 336 3.71 11.19 6.00
CA SER A 336 3.37 10.00 6.76
C SER A 336 1.96 10.07 7.33
N ILE A 337 1.25 8.95 7.26
CA ILE A 337 -0.01 8.75 7.98
C ILE A 337 0.33 8.44 9.43
N VAL A 338 -0.35 9.13 10.33
CA VAL A 338 -0.21 8.95 11.77
C VAL A 338 -1.58 8.90 12.45
N PRO A 339 -1.75 8.19 13.57
CA PRO A 339 -2.96 8.33 14.37
C PRO A 339 -3.07 9.76 14.89
N VAL A 340 -4.29 10.27 14.98
CA VAL A 340 -4.54 11.66 15.43
C VAL A 340 -3.98 11.95 16.83
N GLY A 341 -3.71 10.92 17.61
CA GLY A 341 -3.00 11.01 18.88
C GLY A 341 -1.64 11.72 18.78
N VAL A 342 -0.91 11.54 17.67
CA VAL A 342 0.39 12.19 17.43
C VAL A 342 0.25 13.71 17.46
N VAL A 343 -0.82 14.24 16.88
CA VAL A 343 -1.04 15.68 16.73
C VAL A 343 -1.78 16.30 17.93
N ASN A 344 -2.55 15.51 18.72
CA ASN A 344 -3.42 16.06 19.75
C ASN A 344 -3.17 15.55 21.19
N ASN A 345 -2.41 14.46 21.42
CA ASN A 345 -2.19 13.92 22.76
C ASN A 345 -1.39 14.92 23.62
N THR A 346 -1.94 15.26 24.81
CA THR A 346 -1.34 16.15 25.80
C THR A 346 -0.94 15.44 27.08
N ASN A 347 -1.30 14.17 27.24
CA ASN A 347 -1.09 13.42 28.48
C ASN A 347 0.35 12.92 28.63
N GLU A 348 1.02 12.63 27.49
CA GLU A 348 2.36 12.10 27.49
C GLU A 348 3.35 13.10 26.87
N LYS A 349 4.42 13.41 27.59
CA LYS A 349 5.46 14.39 27.18
C LYS A 349 6.12 14.04 25.84
N ALA A 350 6.25 12.75 25.52
CA ALA A 350 6.90 12.29 24.29
C ALA A 350 6.21 12.83 23.02
N TYR A 351 4.88 12.92 23.00
CA TYR A 351 4.12 13.50 21.88
C TYR A 351 4.43 14.99 21.71
N THR A 352 4.54 15.72 22.81
CA THR A 352 4.92 17.15 22.76
C THR A 352 6.36 17.34 22.28
N ILE A 353 7.29 16.47 22.70
CA ILE A 353 8.69 16.51 22.25
C ILE A 353 8.76 16.36 20.74
N ILE A 354 8.08 15.37 20.16
CA ILE A 354 8.07 15.14 18.70
C ILE A 354 7.43 16.32 17.95
N ARG A 355 6.29 16.85 18.42
CA ARG A 355 5.66 18.00 17.78
C ARG A 355 6.55 19.25 17.85
N LYS A 356 7.21 19.46 18.98
CA LYS A 356 8.17 20.56 19.15
C LYS A 356 9.35 20.38 18.20
N GLU A 357 9.89 19.17 18.08
CA GLU A 357 10.97 18.86 17.14
C GLU A 357 10.57 19.21 15.69
N LEU A 358 9.39 18.77 15.25
CA LEU A 358 8.89 19.05 13.89
C LEU A 358 8.65 20.55 13.63
N VAL A 359 8.23 21.30 14.64
CA VAL A 359 7.89 22.73 14.49
C VAL A 359 9.11 23.63 14.66
N GLU A 360 10.00 23.33 15.63
CA GLU A 360 11.12 24.22 15.98
C GLU A 360 12.37 23.94 15.13
N ASN A 361 12.72 22.66 14.95
CA ASN A 361 13.97 22.26 14.35
C ASN A 361 13.82 21.83 12.88
N GLN A 362 12.60 21.49 12.45
CA GLN A 362 12.28 21.11 11.09
C GLN A 362 11.33 22.12 10.44
N ARG A 363 10.89 21.83 9.22
CA ARG A 363 9.85 22.60 8.55
C ARG A 363 8.58 21.77 8.44
N LEU A 364 7.68 21.89 9.42
CA LEU A 364 6.35 21.30 9.31
C LEU A 364 5.53 22.11 8.31
N ARG A 365 5.14 21.50 7.20
CA ARG A 365 4.45 22.16 6.08
C ARG A 365 2.94 22.07 6.17
N ALA A 366 2.43 20.87 6.46
CA ALA A 366 1.00 20.62 6.42
C ALA A 366 0.57 19.48 7.34
N ILE A 367 -0.70 19.53 7.74
CA ILE A 367 -1.42 18.43 8.38
C ILE A 367 -2.78 18.28 7.70
N ILE A 368 -3.06 17.11 7.15
CA ILE A 368 -4.34 16.76 6.54
C ILE A 368 -5.05 15.78 7.48
N TYR A 369 -6.13 16.21 8.09
CA TYR A 369 -6.94 15.37 9.00
C TYR A 369 -7.90 14.56 8.16
N MET A 370 -7.87 13.23 8.34
CA MET A 370 -8.76 12.30 7.65
C MET A 370 -9.89 11.86 8.58
N PRO A 371 -11.11 11.67 8.07
CA PRO A 371 -12.23 11.23 8.88
C PRO A 371 -12.04 9.78 9.36
N SER A 372 -12.66 9.45 10.50
CA SER A 372 -12.80 8.04 10.91
C SER A 372 -13.47 7.23 9.81
N GLY A 373 -12.96 6.04 9.55
CA GLY A 373 -13.54 5.15 8.53
C GLY A 373 -12.78 5.11 7.20
N VAL A 374 -11.80 5.98 6.95
CA VAL A 374 -10.94 5.89 5.75
C VAL A 374 -10.23 4.52 5.68
N PHE A 375 -9.85 3.98 6.83
CA PHE A 375 -9.16 2.68 6.95
C PHE A 375 -10.08 1.51 7.30
N LYS A 376 -11.39 1.68 7.23
CA LYS A 376 -12.32 0.56 7.41
C LYS A 376 -12.23 -0.45 6.26
N PRO A 377 -12.48 -1.73 6.53
CA PRO A 377 -12.96 -2.32 7.80
C PRO A 377 -11.88 -2.55 8.87
N TYR A 378 -10.59 -2.23 8.63
CA TYR A 378 -9.48 -2.58 9.53
C TYR A 378 -9.43 -1.74 10.78
N SER A 379 -9.65 -0.45 10.64
CA SER A 379 -9.49 0.52 11.71
C SER A 379 -10.51 1.64 11.60
N GLY A 380 -11.20 1.92 12.71
CA GLY A 380 -12.00 3.13 12.88
C GLY A 380 -11.21 4.31 13.48
N VAL A 381 -9.90 4.17 13.63
CA VAL A 381 -9.05 5.22 14.21
C VAL A 381 -9.00 6.42 13.27
N GLN A 382 -9.22 7.60 13.83
CA GLN A 382 -9.01 8.84 13.11
C GLN A 382 -7.52 9.08 12.92
N THR A 383 -7.13 9.45 11.71
CA THR A 383 -5.74 9.63 11.30
C THR A 383 -5.50 11.01 10.72
N ALA A 384 -4.23 11.37 10.61
CA ALA A 384 -3.80 12.56 9.91
C ALA A 384 -2.58 12.23 9.04
N ILE A 385 -2.38 12.99 7.97
CA ILE A 385 -1.14 12.98 7.20
C ILE A 385 -0.32 14.17 7.67
N ILE A 386 0.91 13.92 8.14
CA ILE A 386 1.89 14.97 8.45
C ILE A 386 2.86 15.10 7.28
N ILE A 387 3.13 16.34 6.86
CA ILE A 387 4.08 16.64 5.78
C ILE A 387 5.12 17.62 6.32
N PHE A 388 6.40 17.22 6.24
CA PHE A 388 7.51 18.06 6.70
C PHE A 388 8.76 17.87 5.84
N ASP A 389 9.63 18.89 5.86
CA ASP A 389 10.96 18.86 5.30
C ASP A 389 11.98 18.80 6.44
N LYS A 390 13.02 17.97 6.30
CA LYS A 390 14.12 17.90 7.26
C LYS A 390 15.10 19.06 7.00
N THR A 391 15.25 19.97 7.96
CA THR A 391 16.10 21.15 7.84
C THR A 391 17.19 21.23 8.90
N GLU A 392 16.92 20.76 10.12
CA GLU A 392 17.74 20.86 11.33
C GLU A 392 18.00 22.31 11.82
N ASN A 393 17.51 23.32 11.07
CA ASN A 393 17.66 24.72 11.39
C ASN A 393 16.32 25.46 11.51
N GLY A 394 15.22 24.71 11.69
CA GLY A 394 13.86 25.24 11.70
C GLY A 394 13.35 25.56 10.30
N GLY A 395 12.43 26.51 10.19
CA GLY A 395 11.83 26.94 8.92
C GLY A 395 10.32 26.79 8.87
N THR A 396 9.70 26.43 10.01
CA THR A 396 8.24 26.50 10.15
C THR A 396 7.84 27.93 10.50
N ASP A 397 7.24 28.66 9.57
CA ASP A 397 6.61 29.95 9.82
C ASP A 397 5.11 29.79 10.02
N LYS A 398 4.49 28.96 9.20
CA LYS A 398 3.07 28.61 9.20
C LYS A 398 2.88 27.16 8.76
N VAL A 399 1.79 26.56 9.19
CA VAL A 399 1.41 25.19 8.86
C VAL A 399 0.04 25.19 8.19
N TRP A 400 -0.05 24.58 7.03
CA TRP A 400 -1.33 24.40 6.34
C TRP A 400 -2.13 23.25 6.96
N LEU A 401 -3.35 23.53 7.36
CA LEU A 401 -4.30 22.53 7.89
C LEU A 401 -5.39 22.27 6.86
N TYR A 402 -5.77 21.03 6.70
CA TYR A 402 -6.92 20.63 5.89
C TYR A 402 -7.80 19.66 6.65
N ASN A 403 -9.10 19.93 6.74
CA ASN A 403 -10.11 19.05 7.31
C ASN A 403 -10.80 18.26 6.19
N MET A 404 -10.30 17.06 5.92
CA MET A 404 -10.93 16.14 4.96
C MET A 404 -12.20 15.55 5.57
N GLU A 405 -13.30 15.66 4.88
CA GLU A 405 -14.61 15.13 5.29
C GLU A 405 -15.00 13.89 4.51
N ALA A 406 -14.51 13.73 3.28
CA ALA A 406 -14.82 12.62 2.40
C ALA A 406 -13.64 12.28 1.48
N ASP A 407 -13.44 11.00 1.24
CA ASP A 407 -12.36 10.47 0.42
C ASP A 407 -12.84 9.78 -0.88
N GLY A 408 -14.10 9.99 -1.27
CA GLY A 408 -14.71 9.35 -2.43
C GLY A 408 -15.35 8.01 -2.13
N PHE A 409 -15.31 7.57 -0.85
CA PHE A 409 -15.90 6.30 -0.42
C PHE A 409 -16.75 6.49 0.83
N SER A 410 -17.72 5.58 1.04
CA SER A 410 -18.50 5.57 2.28
C SER A 410 -17.60 5.26 3.49
N LEU A 411 -17.85 5.90 4.63
CA LEU A 411 -17.05 5.74 5.83
C LEU A 411 -17.50 4.55 6.72
N ASP A 412 -18.28 3.64 6.14
CA ASP A 412 -18.67 2.37 6.74
C ASP A 412 -17.75 1.21 6.30
N ASP A 413 -17.99 0.00 6.78
CA ASP A 413 -17.15 -1.17 6.51
C ASP A 413 -17.21 -1.63 5.04
N LYS A 414 -18.20 -1.19 4.27
CA LYS A 414 -18.36 -1.57 2.86
C LYS A 414 -17.50 -0.74 1.91
N ARG A 415 -17.15 0.50 2.30
CA ARG A 415 -16.32 1.40 1.49
C ARG A 415 -16.79 1.52 0.04
N ASN A 416 -18.10 1.71 -0.16
CA ASN A 416 -18.67 1.92 -1.48
C ASN A 416 -18.29 3.31 -2.02
N GLU A 417 -18.06 3.40 -3.32
CA GLU A 417 -17.80 4.68 -3.98
C GLU A 417 -18.97 5.67 -3.78
N VAL A 418 -18.64 6.92 -3.46
CA VAL A 418 -19.60 8.02 -3.29
C VAL A 418 -19.09 9.27 -4.02
N LYS A 419 -20.01 10.19 -4.35
CA LYS A 419 -19.66 11.42 -5.09
C LYS A 419 -18.84 12.42 -4.28
N SER A 420 -19.01 12.42 -2.94
CA SER A 420 -18.27 13.36 -2.07
C SER A 420 -16.82 12.91 -1.96
N ASN A 421 -15.90 13.77 -2.43
CA ASN A 421 -14.49 13.46 -2.50
C ASN A 421 -13.65 14.74 -2.41
N ASP A 422 -12.90 14.88 -1.33
CA ASP A 422 -12.03 16.03 -1.08
C ASP A 422 -10.60 15.82 -1.65
N VAL A 423 -10.25 14.61 -2.11
CA VAL A 423 -8.89 14.29 -2.60
C VAL A 423 -8.42 15.22 -3.72
N PRO A 424 -9.22 15.50 -4.76
CA PRO A 424 -8.80 16.43 -5.82
C PRO A 424 -8.57 17.86 -5.31
N ASP A 425 -9.44 18.34 -4.40
CA ASP A 425 -9.33 19.67 -3.79
C ASP A 425 -8.06 19.79 -2.92
N ILE A 426 -7.72 18.74 -2.16
CA ILE A 426 -6.49 18.68 -1.35
C ILE A 426 -5.25 18.81 -2.25
N ILE A 427 -5.21 18.06 -3.35
CA ILE A 427 -4.08 18.06 -4.28
C ILE A 427 -3.92 19.44 -4.93
N GLU A 428 -5.01 19.99 -5.46
CA GLU A 428 -5.00 21.31 -6.11
C GLU A 428 -4.51 22.41 -5.15
N ARG A 429 -5.05 22.44 -3.94
CA ARG A 429 -4.71 23.45 -2.94
C ARG A 429 -3.29 23.32 -2.45
N PHE A 430 -2.83 22.12 -2.12
CA PHE A 430 -1.45 21.91 -1.65
C PHE A 430 -0.41 22.27 -2.70
N GLN A 431 -0.73 22.09 -3.98
CA GLN A 431 0.14 22.52 -5.08
C GLN A 431 0.11 24.04 -5.33
N ASN A 432 -0.86 24.78 -4.74
CA ASN A 432 -1.04 26.21 -4.88
C ASN A 432 -1.17 26.91 -3.51
N LEU A 433 -0.29 26.59 -2.56
CA LEU A 433 -0.37 27.09 -1.18
C LEU A 433 -0.33 28.62 -1.05
N ASP A 434 0.23 29.33 -2.02
CA ASP A 434 0.20 30.78 -2.12
C ASP A 434 -1.23 31.34 -2.22
N LYS A 435 -2.15 30.61 -2.83
CA LYS A 435 -3.57 31.00 -2.93
C LYS A 435 -4.34 30.74 -1.64
N GLU A 436 -3.80 29.96 -0.72
CA GLU A 436 -4.42 29.64 0.57
C GLU A 436 -4.23 30.74 1.64
N GLU A 437 -3.39 31.75 1.38
CA GLU A 437 -3.09 32.85 2.31
C GLU A 437 -4.33 33.66 2.74
N SER A 438 -5.33 33.75 1.88
CA SER A 438 -6.56 34.51 2.16
C SER A 438 -7.61 33.71 2.91
N ARG A 439 -7.40 32.41 3.10
CA ARG A 439 -8.39 31.54 3.74
C ARG A 439 -8.37 31.65 5.26
N THR A 440 -9.53 31.45 5.84
CA THR A 440 -9.77 31.65 7.26
C THR A 440 -10.06 30.33 7.98
N PRO A 441 -9.94 30.28 9.31
CA PRO A 441 -10.28 29.08 10.10
C PRO A 441 -11.72 28.58 10.01
N TYR A 442 -12.61 29.29 9.32
CA TYR A 442 -13.98 28.84 9.06
C TYR A 442 -14.09 27.88 7.86
N GLU A 443 -13.06 27.78 7.07
CA GLU A 443 -13.01 26.96 5.85
C GLU A 443 -12.38 25.59 6.12
N LYS A 444 -12.47 24.68 5.13
CA LYS A 444 -11.86 23.32 5.23
C LYS A 444 -10.34 23.37 5.33
N SER A 445 -9.71 24.37 4.70
CA SER A 445 -8.25 24.57 4.73
C SER A 445 -7.90 26.01 5.09
N PHE A 446 -6.83 26.16 5.85
CA PHE A 446 -6.31 27.45 6.29
C PHE A 446 -4.90 27.29 6.88
N PHE A 447 -4.19 28.41 7.01
CA PHE A 447 -2.91 28.44 7.71
C PHE A 447 -3.06 28.76 9.20
N ILE A 448 -2.20 28.14 10.01
CA ILE A 448 -1.92 28.56 11.38
C ILE A 448 -0.46 28.99 11.47
N THR A 449 -0.17 30.02 12.26
CA THR A 449 1.20 30.50 12.44
C THR A 449 1.97 29.66 13.44
N LYS A 450 3.30 29.69 13.36
CA LYS A 450 4.16 29.07 14.39
C LYS A 450 3.83 29.61 15.79
N GLN A 451 3.53 30.93 15.92
CA GLN A 451 3.18 31.53 17.18
C GLN A 451 1.88 30.93 17.75
N ASP A 452 0.85 30.75 16.93
CA ASP A 452 -0.38 30.07 17.37
C ASP A 452 -0.10 28.66 17.91
N ILE A 453 0.83 27.93 17.29
CA ILE A 453 1.22 26.57 17.73
C ILE A 453 1.93 26.62 19.07
N VAL A 454 2.86 27.54 19.26
CA VAL A 454 3.61 27.75 20.52
C VAL A 454 2.66 28.13 21.65
N ASP A 455 1.75 29.08 21.40
CA ASP A 455 0.77 29.58 22.40
C ASP A 455 -0.22 28.45 22.81
N ASN A 456 -0.43 27.48 21.94
CA ASN A 456 -1.22 26.27 22.23
C ASN A 456 -0.37 25.07 22.70
N ASN A 457 0.83 25.28 23.23
CA ASN A 457 1.73 24.24 23.75
C ASN A 457 2.02 23.12 22.75
N TYR A 458 2.23 23.47 21.49
CA TYR A 458 2.48 22.55 20.37
C TYR A 458 1.35 21.51 20.14
N VAL A 459 0.14 21.79 20.61
CA VAL A 459 -1.02 20.97 20.29
C VAL A 459 -1.48 21.33 18.88
N LEU A 460 -1.47 20.35 18.00
CA LEU A 460 -1.82 20.50 16.60
C LEU A 460 -3.22 19.92 16.31
N SER A 461 -4.12 19.94 17.29
CA SER A 461 -5.49 19.47 17.11
C SER A 461 -6.31 20.44 16.27
N LEU A 462 -6.94 19.95 15.20
CA LEU A 462 -7.79 20.74 14.31
C LEU A 462 -8.82 21.58 15.08
N ASN A 463 -9.45 20.98 16.09
CA ASN A 463 -10.48 21.65 16.91
C ASN A 463 -9.98 22.86 17.71
N LYS A 464 -8.66 23.03 17.86
CA LYS A 464 -8.07 24.23 18.50
C LYS A 464 -8.08 25.43 17.58
N TYR A 465 -8.00 25.20 16.29
CA TYR A 465 -7.78 26.25 15.29
C TYR A 465 -8.98 26.46 14.39
N GLN A 466 -9.65 25.38 13.95
CA GLN A 466 -10.82 25.49 13.09
C GLN A 466 -12.02 26.07 13.86
N LYS A 467 -12.65 27.08 13.28
CA LYS A 467 -13.85 27.71 13.80
C LYS A 467 -15.07 27.20 13.04
N LYS A 468 -16.18 27.06 13.75
CA LYS A 468 -17.46 26.73 13.14
C LYS A 468 -18.37 27.94 13.21
N GLU A 469 -19.02 28.27 12.09
CA GLU A 469 -20.09 29.24 12.14
C GLU A 469 -21.24 28.67 12.98
N ILE A 470 -21.54 29.36 14.05
CA ILE A 470 -22.72 29.04 14.86
C ILE A 470 -23.92 29.66 14.12
N VAL A 471 -24.47 28.90 13.17
CA VAL A 471 -25.77 29.23 12.60
C VAL A 471 -26.79 29.07 13.74
N LYS A 472 -27.26 30.16 14.30
CA LYS A 472 -28.42 30.14 15.22
C LYS A 472 -29.59 29.58 14.44
N LYS A 473 -29.91 28.31 14.71
CA LYS A 473 -31.18 27.76 14.24
C LYS A 473 -32.30 28.58 14.92
N GLU A 474 -33.00 29.38 14.16
CA GLU A 474 -34.28 29.90 14.62
C GLU A 474 -35.26 28.72 14.74
N TYR A 475 -35.51 28.35 15.95
CA TYR A 475 -36.52 27.34 16.23
C TYR A 475 -37.89 28.02 16.16
N ARG A 476 -38.87 27.35 15.55
CA ARG A 476 -40.25 27.80 15.60
C ARG A 476 -40.67 28.06 17.07
N PRO A 477 -41.42 29.11 17.34
CA PRO A 477 -41.91 29.37 18.68
C PRO A 477 -42.60 28.13 19.26
N THR A 478 -42.38 27.85 20.53
CA THR A 478 -42.95 26.66 21.22
C THR A 478 -44.48 26.57 21.03
N ALA A 479 -45.15 27.73 21.00
CA ALA A 479 -46.61 27.82 20.77
C ALA A 479 -47.02 27.28 19.39
N GLU A 480 -46.21 27.54 18.31
CA GLU A 480 -46.49 27.01 16.98
C GLU A 480 -46.24 25.51 16.87
N ILE A 481 -45.21 25.02 17.57
CA ILE A 481 -44.93 23.59 17.64
C ILE A 481 -46.08 22.86 18.36
N LEU A 482 -46.52 23.39 19.51
CA LEU A 482 -47.63 22.83 20.26
C LEU A 482 -48.94 22.86 19.45
N LYS A 483 -49.20 23.94 18.72
CA LYS A 483 -50.35 24.00 17.81
C LYS A 483 -50.28 22.93 16.73
N SER A 484 -49.10 22.76 16.09
CA SER A 484 -48.92 21.72 15.07
C SER A 484 -49.10 20.31 15.63
N ILE A 485 -48.70 20.05 16.88
CA ILE A 485 -48.91 18.77 17.56
C ILE A 485 -50.41 18.53 17.79
N ASN A 486 -51.10 19.50 18.32
CA ASN A 486 -52.57 19.38 18.53
C ASN A 486 -53.32 19.17 17.21
N ASP A 487 -52.96 19.88 16.15
CA ASP A 487 -53.57 19.72 14.81
C ASP A 487 -53.33 18.31 14.23
N LEU A 488 -52.14 17.73 14.47
CA LEU A 488 -51.81 16.35 14.10
C LEU A 488 -52.59 15.33 14.94
N GLU A 489 -52.78 15.60 16.22
CA GLU A 489 -53.51 14.71 17.14
C GLU A 489 -54.99 14.67 16.78
N VAL A 490 -55.59 15.81 16.40
CA VAL A 490 -56.99 15.89 15.89
C VAL A 490 -57.12 15.06 14.61
N LYS A 491 -56.23 15.24 13.63
CA LYS A 491 -56.23 14.44 12.40
C LYS A 491 -56.05 12.95 12.65
N PHE A 492 -55.16 12.59 13.57
CA PHE A 492 -54.94 11.19 13.94
C PHE A 492 -56.22 10.56 14.51
N ASN A 493 -56.91 11.27 15.42
CA ASN A 493 -58.19 10.81 15.99
C ASN A 493 -59.33 10.71 14.96
N GLU A 494 -59.39 11.64 13.99
CA GLU A 494 -60.31 11.58 12.85
C GLU A 494 -60.09 10.33 12.00
N LEU A 495 -58.81 10.04 11.61
CA LEU A 495 -58.43 8.87 10.83
C LEU A 495 -58.72 7.55 11.56
N ILE A 496 -58.47 7.48 12.87
CA ILE A 496 -58.83 6.32 13.69
C ILE A 496 -60.37 6.13 13.74
N GLY A 497 -61.09 7.22 13.83
CA GLY A 497 -62.56 7.19 13.78
C GLY A 497 -63.12 6.68 12.44
N GLU A 498 -62.47 7.03 11.33
CA GLU A 498 -62.80 6.53 9.98
C GLU A 498 -62.49 5.04 9.83
N ILE A 499 -61.30 4.58 10.27
CA ILE A 499 -60.92 3.17 10.24
C ILE A 499 -61.86 2.33 11.09
N SER A 500 -62.25 2.83 12.28
CA SER A 500 -63.18 2.14 13.17
C SER A 500 -64.63 2.04 12.59
N LYS A 501 -65.03 2.94 11.69
CA LYS A 501 -66.32 2.90 10.98
C LYS A 501 -66.28 2.02 9.74
N GLY A 502 -65.10 1.84 9.12
CA GLY A 502 -64.95 0.99 7.92
C GLY A 502 -64.76 -0.50 8.23
N THR A 503 -64.69 -0.89 9.49
CA THR A 503 -64.52 -2.28 9.97
C THR A 503 -65.82 -2.90 10.51
N LYS A 504 -67.00 -2.36 10.12
CA LYS A 504 -68.30 -2.99 10.39
C LYS A 504 -68.89 -3.56 9.12
#